data_f62d15fa5482a0f25c019cf531a7317a
#
_entry.id   f62d15fa5482a0f25c019cf531a7317a
#
_cell.length_a   1.000
_cell.length_b   1.000
_cell.length_c   1.000
_cell.angle_alpha   90.00
_cell.angle_beta   90.00
_cell.angle_gamma   90.00
#
_symmetry.space_group_name_H-M   'P 1'
#
loop_
_entity.id
_entity.type
_entity.pdbx_description
1 polymer ?
#
loop_
_entity_poly.entity_id
_entity_poly.type
_entity_poly.pdbx_seq_one_letter_code
_entity_poly.pdbx_strand_id
1 'polypeptide(L)'
;MALLAAAETTSLPSLSPDDLALLRRFEPVLCFNQGEQFYPMDVDRYLARSELFLKPPREDPRLLVPAGQLTVERLVEPRPPVPGSIYYLSFAEPLSQGEVHRFRRASTLKDFHSGPGRLARVGVVSRLGDLLFSLSLLLRGKAPRGLATGAAVRYQALQAEGPRYCYYGRVVREHGYIALQYWFFYAFNDWRSSFHGVNDHEADWEMVTLYAAEDEQGEVQPCWAAYASHNYAGDDLRRRWDDPALERVGEHPLVYVGAGSHAAYFIPGEYLTTTVLPFAYGVLRVWQVISAVLMRLGLSGGANNSQHIPGVFRVPYIDYARGDGLRIGPGQERAWELCPLQASEEQPVPAWIDGYRGLWGRYIGDPLAGEDAPTGPKFQRDGQVRRPWYDPLGWSGLEKVPPPALAAAALEEQQRHLQEEQSDLTRQIAELAERQRGLEMEAESVQNRPALRAQATLLERELKEGSAALDRLRAQRAANELSLASCAEYAAQLAAGNPGDPRAHLHHPHLPTSPVELRLSRLAQTWSAISIGILLLAFVVLAQFSDAWGIGLLILLGSYAFLEALFRRSVRTLVSSVVLALALFTLLLLVLAFFRPLVLILVVAVGVLLIVDNLREIWS
;
A
#
# COMPACT_ATOMS: atom_id res chain seq x y z
N MET A 1 -4.88 -16.23 -20.89
CA MET A 1 -4.04 -17.38 -20.50
C MET A 1 -2.78 -17.59 -21.34
N ALA A 2 -2.52 -16.84 -22.41
CA ALA A 2 -1.33 -17.02 -23.25
C ALA A 2 -0.21 -15.99 -23.02
N LEU A 3 -0.40 -14.99 -22.17
CA LEU A 3 0.62 -13.97 -21.82
C LEU A 3 1.30 -14.22 -20.47
N LEU A 4 0.90 -15.26 -19.73
CA LEU A 4 1.46 -15.66 -18.43
C LEU A 4 2.53 -16.76 -18.53
N ALA A 5 2.84 -17.24 -19.73
CA ALA A 5 3.77 -18.36 -19.93
C ALA A 5 5.17 -17.93 -20.40
N ALA A 6 5.49 -16.64 -20.47
CA ALA A 6 6.77 -16.15 -21.00
C ALA A 6 7.60 -15.32 -20.00
N ALA A 7 7.31 -15.35 -18.71
CA ALA A 7 8.34 -15.04 -17.71
C ALA A 7 9.14 -16.33 -17.45
N GLU A 8 9.83 -16.80 -18.48
CA GLU A 8 10.95 -17.71 -18.29
C GLU A 8 11.84 -17.07 -17.23
N THR A 9 12.03 -17.77 -16.14
CA THR A 9 13.00 -17.49 -15.09
C THR A 9 14.39 -17.49 -15.71
N THR A 10 14.77 -16.36 -16.31
CA THR A 10 16.19 -16.09 -16.57
C THR A 10 16.84 -16.13 -15.20
N SER A 11 17.57 -17.22 -14.91
CA SER A 11 18.37 -17.32 -13.71
C SER A 11 19.31 -16.11 -13.71
N LEU A 12 19.25 -15.29 -12.65
CA LEU A 12 20.20 -14.20 -12.50
C LEU A 12 21.62 -14.76 -12.54
N PRO A 13 22.59 -14.01 -13.05
CA PRO A 13 23.99 -14.41 -13.00
C PRO A 13 24.41 -14.67 -11.55
N SER A 14 25.38 -15.57 -11.38
CA SER A 14 25.97 -15.83 -10.06
C SER A 14 26.62 -14.56 -9.52
N LEU A 15 26.57 -14.38 -8.20
CA LEU A 15 27.27 -13.29 -7.52
C LEU A 15 28.78 -13.49 -7.66
N SER A 16 29.44 -12.46 -8.19
CA SER A 16 30.89 -12.39 -8.20
C SER A 16 31.46 -12.02 -6.82
N PRO A 17 32.74 -12.21 -6.56
CA PRO A 17 33.39 -11.67 -5.36
C PRO A 17 33.20 -10.14 -5.23
N ASP A 18 33.18 -9.41 -6.36
CA ASP A 18 32.94 -7.96 -6.36
C ASP A 18 31.50 -7.63 -5.96
N ASP A 19 30.50 -8.44 -6.36
CA ASP A 19 29.12 -8.28 -5.92
C ASP A 19 28.96 -8.44 -4.41
N LEU A 20 29.63 -9.45 -3.86
CA LEU A 20 29.65 -9.67 -2.42
C LEU A 20 30.37 -8.54 -1.68
N ALA A 21 31.44 -8.00 -2.26
CA ALA A 21 32.15 -6.84 -1.72
C ALA A 21 31.26 -5.58 -1.74
N LEU A 22 30.53 -5.34 -2.84
CA LEU A 22 29.57 -4.22 -2.94
C LEU A 22 28.43 -4.35 -1.90
N LEU A 23 27.85 -5.54 -1.73
CA LEU A 23 26.85 -5.79 -0.70
C LEU A 23 27.38 -5.45 0.70
N ARG A 24 28.62 -5.82 1.02
CA ARG A 24 29.25 -5.52 2.31
C ARG A 24 29.63 -4.05 2.45
N ARG A 25 30.10 -3.42 1.38
CA ARG A 25 30.48 -2.00 1.38
C ARG A 25 29.31 -1.10 1.75
N PHE A 26 28.11 -1.43 1.29
CA PHE A 26 26.91 -0.60 1.46
C PHE A 26 25.85 -1.23 2.36
N GLU A 27 26.16 -2.28 3.11
CA GLU A 27 25.19 -2.93 3.99
C GLU A 27 24.61 -1.94 5.01
N PRO A 28 23.27 -1.97 5.24
CA PRO A 28 22.63 -0.99 6.09
C PRO A 28 22.86 -1.23 7.57
N VAL A 29 22.72 -0.18 8.36
CA VAL A 29 22.60 -0.27 9.82
C VAL A 29 21.13 -0.19 10.20
N LEU A 30 20.59 -1.28 10.76
CA LEU A 30 19.22 -1.30 11.27
C LEU A 30 19.18 -0.78 12.72
N CYS A 31 18.31 0.21 12.95
CA CYS A 31 18.10 0.86 14.23
C CYS A 31 16.74 0.42 14.79
N PHE A 32 16.75 -0.48 15.76
CA PHE A 32 15.56 -1.04 16.39
C PHE A 32 15.06 -0.18 17.54
N ASN A 33 13.85 -0.45 17.98
CA ASN A 33 13.26 0.20 19.14
C ASN A 33 13.65 -0.51 20.43
N GLN A 34 13.67 0.24 21.52
CA GLN A 34 13.82 -0.36 22.84
C GLN A 34 12.62 -1.29 23.12
N GLY A 35 12.89 -2.51 23.57
CA GLY A 35 11.87 -3.52 23.81
C GLY A 35 11.47 -4.33 22.57
N GLU A 36 12.20 -4.21 21.45
CA GLU A 36 12.07 -5.13 20.33
C GLU A 36 12.41 -6.56 20.76
N GLN A 37 11.65 -7.52 20.24
CA GLN A 37 11.80 -8.93 20.62
C GLN A 37 12.37 -9.79 19.51
N PHE A 38 12.18 -9.40 18.25
CA PHE A 38 12.58 -10.18 17.10
C PHE A 38 13.53 -9.37 16.22
N TYR A 39 14.68 -9.96 15.93
CA TYR A 39 15.70 -9.38 15.08
C TYR A 39 15.92 -10.27 13.85
N PRO A 40 16.50 -9.77 12.76
CA PRO A 40 16.81 -10.56 11.59
C PRO A 40 17.63 -11.80 11.92
N MET A 41 17.23 -12.94 11.39
CA MET A 41 17.84 -14.23 11.71
C MET A 41 18.01 -15.12 10.49
N ASP A 42 18.79 -16.18 10.69
CA ASP A 42 19.02 -17.24 9.73
C ASP A 42 17.76 -18.11 9.54
N VAL A 43 17.38 -18.34 8.29
CA VAL A 43 16.25 -19.19 7.90
C VAL A 43 16.45 -20.64 8.34
N ASP A 44 17.66 -21.20 8.24
CA ASP A 44 17.91 -22.60 8.59
C ASP A 44 17.66 -22.84 10.08
N ARG A 45 18.02 -21.87 10.93
CA ARG A 45 17.73 -21.93 12.37
C ARG A 45 16.24 -21.85 12.67
N TYR A 46 15.50 -21.06 11.88
CA TYR A 46 14.05 -20.98 11.98
C TYR A 46 13.41 -22.31 11.57
N LEU A 47 13.82 -22.87 10.43
CA LEU A 47 13.33 -24.16 9.93
C LEU A 47 13.58 -25.29 10.92
N ALA A 48 14.79 -25.36 11.50
CA ALA A 48 15.13 -26.39 12.47
C ALA A 48 14.22 -26.40 13.72
N ARG A 49 13.57 -25.27 14.02
CA ARG A 49 12.63 -25.13 15.16
C ARG A 49 11.16 -25.11 14.73
N SER A 50 10.90 -25.16 13.43
CA SER A 50 9.55 -25.14 12.87
C SER A 50 9.06 -26.55 12.57
N GLU A 51 7.73 -26.68 12.50
CA GLU A 51 7.02 -27.85 12.03
C GLU A 51 6.40 -27.55 10.66
N LEU A 52 6.30 -28.57 9.81
CA LEU A 52 5.62 -28.43 8.52
C LEU A 52 4.26 -29.12 8.57
N PHE A 53 3.22 -28.39 8.23
CA PHE A 53 1.85 -28.86 8.17
C PHE A 53 1.26 -28.80 6.77
N LEU A 54 0.31 -29.71 6.52
CA LEU A 54 -0.64 -29.64 5.42
C LEU A 54 -2.03 -29.39 5.98
N LYS A 55 -2.71 -28.34 5.52
CA LYS A 55 -4.11 -28.04 5.79
C LYS A 55 -4.95 -28.38 4.57
N PRO A 56 -5.62 -29.54 4.52
CA PRO A 56 -6.57 -29.86 3.49
C PRO A 56 -7.84 -29.00 3.58
N PRO A 57 -8.60 -28.82 2.51
CA PRO A 57 -9.92 -28.18 2.59
C PRO A 57 -10.84 -28.95 3.53
N ARG A 58 -11.44 -28.24 4.49
CA ARG A 58 -12.45 -28.79 5.43
C ARG A 58 -11.99 -29.92 6.38
N GLU A 59 -10.72 -30.27 6.39
CA GLU A 59 -10.13 -31.22 7.35
C GLU A 59 -9.19 -30.51 8.32
N ASP A 60 -8.83 -31.19 9.43
CA ASP A 60 -7.84 -30.67 10.37
C ASP A 60 -6.44 -30.69 9.76
N PRO A 61 -5.54 -29.79 10.22
CA PRO A 61 -4.16 -29.78 9.76
C PRO A 61 -3.45 -31.11 10.11
N ARG A 62 -2.64 -31.59 9.16
CA ARG A 62 -1.82 -32.80 9.34
C ARG A 62 -0.35 -32.38 9.48
N LEU A 63 0.30 -32.84 10.52
CA LEU A 63 1.75 -32.70 10.70
C LEU A 63 2.47 -33.59 9.67
N LEU A 64 3.33 -32.99 8.86
CA LEU A 64 4.16 -33.69 7.86
C LEU A 64 5.58 -33.90 8.36
N VAL A 65 6.19 -32.87 8.96
CA VAL A 65 7.55 -32.93 9.48
C VAL A 65 7.57 -32.24 10.86
N PRO A 66 7.95 -32.95 11.93
CA PRO A 66 8.02 -32.36 13.26
C PRO A 66 9.23 -31.44 13.43
N ALA A 67 9.17 -30.57 14.44
CA ALA A 67 10.27 -29.70 14.83
C ALA A 67 11.55 -30.52 15.12
N GLY A 68 12.70 -29.98 14.75
CA GLY A 68 14.00 -30.65 14.87
C GLY A 68 14.33 -31.65 13.75
N GLN A 69 13.36 -31.94 12.86
CA GLN A 69 13.57 -32.79 11.69
C GLN A 69 13.38 -32.05 10.36
N LEU A 70 12.92 -30.80 10.40
CA LEU A 70 12.72 -29.99 9.21
C LEU A 70 14.04 -29.36 8.77
N THR A 71 14.52 -29.79 7.61
CA THR A 71 15.67 -29.21 6.90
C THR A 71 15.20 -28.56 5.60
N VAL A 72 16.07 -27.82 4.91
CA VAL A 72 15.75 -27.23 3.60
C VAL A 72 15.37 -28.31 2.59
N GLU A 73 16.09 -29.43 2.55
CA GLU A 73 15.82 -30.55 1.63
C GLU A 73 14.41 -31.13 1.86
N ARG A 74 14.04 -31.33 3.13
CA ARG A 74 12.69 -31.79 3.48
C ARG A 74 11.61 -30.76 3.20
N LEU A 75 11.91 -29.46 3.34
CA LEU A 75 10.98 -28.39 3.04
C LEU A 75 10.61 -28.37 1.56
N VAL A 76 11.60 -28.50 0.67
CA VAL A 76 11.42 -28.42 -0.80
C VAL A 76 11.14 -29.78 -1.44
N GLU A 77 11.09 -30.86 -0.67
CA GLU A 77 10.76 -32.17 -1.18
C GLU A 77 9.46 -32.15 -1.99
N PRO A 78 9.46 -32.63 -3.24
CA PRO A 78 8.27 -32.66 -4.07
C PRO A 78 7.14 -33.46 -3.42
N ARG A 79 5.97 -32.82 -3.27
CA ARG A 79 4.79 -33.46 -2.69
C ARG A 79 3.64 -33.42 -3.70
N PRO A 80 2.81 -34.49 -3.77
CA PRO A 80 1.68 -34.49 -4.66
C PRO A 80 0.76 -33.30 -4.35
N PRO A 81 0.32 -32.55 -5.39
CA PRO A 81 -0.59 -31.43 -5.19
C PRO A 81 -1.94 -31.93 -4.68
N VAL A 82 -2.37 -31.42 -3.55
CA VAL A 82 -3.73 -31.65 -3.02
C VAL A 82 -4.53 -30.38 -3.29
N PRO A 83 -5.51 -30.41 -4.20
CA PRO A 83 -6.26 -29.23 -4.61
C PRO A 83 -6.89 -28.51 -3.40
N GLY A 84 -6.68 -27.20 -3.32
CA GLY A 84 -7.22 -26.35 -2.24
C GLY A 84 -6.56 -26.52 -0.88
N SER A 85 -5.48 -27.29 -0.78
CA SER A 85 -4.69 -27.43 0.45
C SER A 85 -3.64 -26.33 0.56
N ILE A 86 -3.29 -26.00 1.81
CA ILE A 86 -2.26 -25.02 2.16
C ILE A 86 -1.15 -25.72 2.92
N TYR A 87 0.08 -25.59 2.45
CA TYR A 87 1.28 -25.94 3.22
C TYR A 87 1.66 -24.75 4.08
N TYR A 88 1.98 -24.99 5.34
CA TYR A 88 2.43 -23.92 6.22
C TYR A 88 3.42 -24.42 7.27
N LEU A 89 4.30 -23.52 7.69
CA LEU A 89 5.19 -23.72 8.84
C LEU A 89 4.49 -23.32 10.13
N SER A 90 4.91 -23.89 11.25
CA SER A 90 4.52 -23.43 12.58
C SER A 90 5.78 -23.37 13.45
N PHE A 91 6.16 -22.15 13.82
CA PHE A 91 7.36 -21.89 14.61
C PHE A 91 7.12 -22.00 16.10
N ALA A 92 5.96 -21.57 16.58
CA ALA A 92 5.67 -21.50 18.00
C ALA A 92 4.30 -22.10 18.35
N GLU A 93 4.19 -22.54 19.59
CA GLU A 93 2.89 -22.90 20.18
C GLU A 93 2.36 -21.74 21.01
N PRO A 94 1.04 -21.49 20.96
CA PRO A 94 0.41 -20.49 21.79
C PRO A 94 0.50 -20.85 23.26
N LEU A 95 1.01 -19.94 24.08
CA LEU A 95 1.05 -20.10 25.53
C LEU A 95 -0.31 -19.78 26.18
N SER A 96 -0.62 -20.48 27.25
CA SER A 96 -1.76 -20.15 28.12
C SER A 96 -1.57 -18.79 28.82
N GLN A 97 -2.66 -18.16 29.26
CA GLN A 97 -2.59 -16.87 29.97
C GLN A 97 -1.68 -16.92 31.21
N GLY A 98 -1.68 -18.04 31.93
CA GLY A 98 -0.81 -18.22 33.09
C GLY A 98 0.67 -18.27 32.74
N GLU A 99 1.02 -18.90 31.63
CA GLU A 99 2.39 -18.96 31.10
C GLU A 99 2.84 -17.59 30.58
N VAL A 100 1.99 -16.89 29.84
CA VAL A 100 2.26 -15.51 29.40
C VAL A 100 2.56 -14.61 30.58
N HIS A 101 1.76 -14.70 31.67
CA HIS A 101 1.98 -13.89 32.84
C HIS A 101 3.29 -14.25 33.57
N ARG A 102 3.64 -15.54 33.67
CA ARG A 102 4.91 -15.99 34.23
C ARG A 102 6.09 -15.49 33.41
N PHE A 103 6.02 -15.60 32.08
CA PHE A 103 7.07 -15.12 31.20
C PHE A 103 7.29 -13.61 31.35
N ARG A 104 6.24 -12.80 31.32
CA ARG A 104 6.35 -11.34 31.51
C ARG A 104 6.96 -10.95 32.85
N ARG A 105 6.68 -11.68 33.92
CA ARG A 105 7.29 -11.44 35.23
C ARG A 105 8.76 -11.84 35.30
N ALA A 106 9.15 -12.87 34.59
CA ALA A 106 10.52 -13.37 34.56
C ALA A 106 11.41 -12.64 33.52
N SER A 107 10.80 -11.97 32.54
CA SER A 107 11.52 -11.29 31.48
C SER A 107 12.30 -10.09 32.02
N THR A 108 13.58 -10.04 31.69
CA THR A 108 14.49 -8.91 31.94
C THR A 108 14.46 -7.90 30.79
N LEU A 109 13.69 -8.18 29.72
CA LEU A 109 13.55 -7.27 28.60
C LEU A 109 12.88 -5.98 29.05
N LYS A 110 13.42 -4.86 28.62
CA LYS A 110 12.78 -3.56 28.83
C LYS A 110 11.44 -3.56 28.12
N ASP A 111 10.38 -3.15 28.83
CA ASP A 111 9.06 -3.06 28.25
C ASP A 111 9.05 -2.04 27.10
N PHE A 112 8.43 -2.44 26.00
CA PHE A 112 8.14 -1.51 24.92
C PHE A 112 7.04 -0.55 25.37
N HIS A 113 7.32 0.73 25.33
CA HIS A 113 6.35 1.76 25.68
C HIS A 113 5.67 2.25 24.41
N SER A 114 4.49 1.70 24.12
CA SER A 114 3.63 2.24 23.08
C SER A 114 3.23 3.67 23.44
N GLY A 115 3.38 4.59 22.51
CA GLY A 115 2.79 5.93 22.60
C GLY A 115 1.26 5.86 22.50
N PRO A 116 0.58 6.97 22.25
CA PRO A 116 -0.87 7.00 22.08
C PRO A 116 -1.28 6.09 20.91
N GLY A 117 -2.14 5.12 21.18
CA GLY A 117 -2.53 4.06 20.26
C GLY A 117 -3.43 4.51 19.10
N ARG A 118 -3.91 3.56 18.33
CA ARG A 118 -4.61 3.69 17.04
C ARG A 118 -5.98 4.39 17.07
N LEU A 119 -6.65 4.45 18.23
CA LEU A 119 -8.08 4.82 18.32
C LEU A 119 -8.35 6.30 18.08
N ALA A 120 -7.34 7.15 18.11
CA ALA A 120 -7.49 8.60 18.05
C ALA A 120 -8.14 9.14 16.77
N ARG A 121 -8.03 8.42 15.64
CA ARG A 121 -8.58 8.85 14.35
C ARG A 121 -9.66 7.92 13.77
N VAL A 122 -10.09 6.91 14.51
CA VAL A 122 -11.09 5.94 14.05
C VAL A 122 -12.51 6.48 14.24
N GLY A 123 -13.36 6.44 13.21
CA GLY A 123 -14.78 6.82 13.28
C GLY A 123 -15.61 5.92 14.20
N VAL A 124 -16.78 6.39 14.62
CA VAL A 124 -17.69 5.64 15.50
C VAL A 124 -18.03 4.26 14.93
N VAL A 125 -18.30 4.19 13.62
CA VAL A 125 -18.61 2.92 12.92
C VAL A 125 -17.44 1.97 12.97
N SER A 126 -16.21 2.45 12.75
CA SER A 126 -15.01 1.63 12.84
C SER A 126 -14.76 1.15 14.27
N ARG A 127 -15.07 1.95 15.30
CA ARG A 127 -14.96 1.56 16.72
C ARG A 127 -15.98 0.53 17.13
N LEU A 128 -17.21 0.64 16.66
CA LEU A 128 -18.22 -0.41 16.84
C LEU A 128 -17.80 -1.69 16.15
N GLY A 129 -17.26 -1.59 14.94
CA GLY A 129 -16.65 -2.71 14.24
C GLY A 129 -15.50 -3.33 15.04
N ASP A 130 -14.61 -2.53 15.60
CA ASP A 130 -13.49 -2.98 16.43
C ASP A 130 -13.95 -3.63 17.74
N LEU A 131 -15.01 -3.09 18.37
CA LEU A 131 -15.62 -3.70 19.57
C LEU A 131 -16.24 -5.06 19.23
N LEU A 132 -17.06 -5.15 18.18
CA LEU A 132 -17.67 -6.40 17.73
C LEU A 132 -16.60 -7.42 17.34
N PHE A 133 -15.54 -6.94 16.72
CA PHE A 133 -14.39 -7.71 16.33
C PHE A 133 -13.61 -8.25 17.55
N SER A 134 -13.34 -7.40 18.53
CA SER A 134 -12.70 -7.79 19.79
C SER A 134 -13.53 -8.80 20.57
N LEU A 135 -14.86 -8.63 20.62
CA LEU A 135 -15.78 -9.60 21.18
C LEU A 135 -15.78 -10.92 20.39
N SER A 136 -15.77 -10.85 19.07
CA SER A 136 -15.66 -12.01 18.20
C SER A 136 -14.37 -12.78 18.42
N LEU A 137 -13.23 -12.10 18.58
CA LEU A 137 -11.94 -12.72 18.92
C LEU A 137 -11.96 -13.40 20.30
N LEU A 138 -12.63 -12.76 21.27
CA LEU A 138 -12.82 -13.36 22.60
C LEU A 138 -13.63 -14.66 22.56
N LEU A 139 -14.67 -14.69 21.70
CA LEU A 139 -15.56 -15.85 21.58
C LEU A 139 -14.97 -16.97 20.71
N ARG A 140 -14.25 -16.60 19.63
CA ARG A 140 -13.72 -17.57 18.67
C ARG A 140 -12.39 -18.19 19.10
N GLY A 141 -11.62 -17.51 19.95
CA GLY A 141 -10.34 -18.01 20.47
C GLY A 141 -9.26 -18.33 19.42
N LYS A 142 -9.45 -17.91 18.16
CA LYS A 142 -8.63 -18.33 17.01
C LYS A 142 -7.38 -17.52 16.79
N ALA A 143 -7.30 -16.28 17.26
CA ALA A 143 -6.03 -15.59 17.35
C ALA A 143 -5.40 -15.92 18.70
N PRO A 144 -4.42 -16.81 18.76
CA PRO A 144 -3.92 -17.27 20.06
C PRO A 144 -3.14 -16.13 20.72
N ARG A 145 -3.75 -15.50 21.72
CA ARG A 145 -3.12 -14.41 22.50
C ARG A 145 -1.73 -14.75 23.04
N GLY A 146 -1.40 -16.03 23.13
CA GLY A 146 -0.12 -16.53 23.60
C GLY A 146 0.90 -16.80 22.49
N LEU A 147 0.53 -16.64 21.20
CA LEU A 147 1.42 -17.02 20.10
C LEU A 147 2.67 -16.14 20.03
N ALA A 148 2.51 -14.82 20.10
CA ALA A 148 3.66 -13.89 20.11
C ALA A 148 4.60 -14.16 21.30
N THR A 149 4.05 -14.45 22.50
CA THR A 149 4.87 -14.82 23.66
C THR A 149 5.53 -16.18 23.47
N GLY A 150 4.85 -17.15 22.88
CA GLY A 150 5.45 -18.45 22.54
C GLY A 150 6.59 -18.33 21.55
N ALA A 151 6.41 -17.51 20.51
CA ALA A 151 7.46 -17.18 19.55
C ALA A 151 8.65 -16.48 20.21
N ALA A 152 8.39 -15.51 21.10
CA ALA A 152 9.45 -14.82 21.84
C ALA A 152 10.25 -15.77 22.73
N VAL A 153 9.60 -16.69 23.45
CA VAL A 153 10.30 -17.73 24.25
C VAL A 153 11.20 -18.58 23.37
N ARG A 154 10.69 -19.06 22.23
CA ARG A 154 11.44 -19.90 21.31
C ARG A 154 12.60 -19.14 20.66
N TYR A 155 12.36 -17.89 20.23
CA TYR A 155 13.39 -17.04 19.66
C TYR A 155 14.50 -16.71 20.67
N GLN A 156 14.17 -16.41 21.93
CA GLN A 156 15.17 -16.18 22.98
C GLN A 156 16.01 -17.43 23.26
N ALA A 157 15.42 -18.60 23.22
CA ALA A 157 16.18 -19.84 23.34
C ALA A 157 17.20 -20.01 22.19
N LEU A 158 16.81 -19.68 20.95
CA LEU A 158 17.73 -19.66 19.80
C LEU A 158 18.85 -18.64 19.96
N GLN A 159 18.54 -17.44 20.46
CA GLN A 159 19.56 -16.41 20.70
C GLN A 159 20.54 -16.81 21.81
N ALA A 160 20.07 -17.53 22.82
CA ALA A 160 20.94 -18.03 23.89
C ALA A 160 21.95 -19.11 23.42
N GLU A 161 21.64 -19.85 22.36
CA GLU A 161 22.55 -20.79 21.71
C GLU A 161 23.68 -20.09 20.92
N GLY A 162 23.60 -18.80 20.70
CA GLY A 162 24.52 -17.94 19.97
C GLY A 162 23.77 -17.01 19.03
N PRO A 163 23.81 -15.71 19.25
CA PRO A 163 23.11 -14.74 18.41
C PRO A 163 23.78 -14.68 17.03
N ARG A 164 22.95 -14.80 15.97
CA ARG A 164 23.37 -14.61 14.58
C ARG A 164 22.37 -13.66 13.93
N TYR A 165 22.87 -12.58 13.37
CA TYR A 165 22.07 -11.56 12.69
C TYR A 165 22.41 -11.60 11.20
N CYS A 166 21.45 -11.99 10.38
CA CYS A 166 21.66 -12.23 8.97
C CYS A 166 20.87 -11.28 8.11
N TYR A 167 21.43 -10.89 6.98
CA TYR A 167 20.65 -10.40 5.85
C TYR A 167 20.90 -11.27 4.63
N TYR A 168 19.92 -11.32 3.76
CA TYR A 168 19.97 -12.06 2.51
C TYR A 168 20.22 -11.09 1.36
N GLY A 169 21.42 -11.21 0.75
CA GLY A 169 21.91 -10.29 -0.28
C GLY A 169 21.57 -10.75 -1.70
N ARG A 170 21.16 -9.80 -2.54
CA ARG A 170 20.88 -10.03 -3.96
C ARG A 170 21.33 -8.83 -4.77
N VAL A 171 21.93 -9.06 -5.96
CA VAL A 171 22.39 -8.01 -6.87
C VAL A 171 21.69 -8.16 -8.21
N VAL A 172 21.10 -7.07 -8.70
CA VAL A 172 20.46 -7.01 -10.01
C VAL A 172 21.04 -5.83 -10.79
N ARG A 173 21.50 -6.08 -12.03
CA ARG A 173 21.99 -5.03 -12.93
C ARG A 173 20.99 -4.80 -14.02
N GLU A 174 20.47 -3.59 -14.11
CA GLU A 174 19.44 -3.22 -15.06
C GLU A 174 19.53 -1.72 -15.38
N HIS A 175 19.43 -1.36 -16.66
CA HIS A 175 19.39 0.03 -17.15
C HIS A 175 20.50 0.95 -16.59
N GLY A 176 21.71 0.39 -16.42
CA GLY A 176 22.87 1.13 -15.89
C GLY A 176 22.89 1.27 -14.37
N TYR A 177 21.89 0.75 -13.67
CA TYR A 177 21.90 0.64 -12.22
C TYR A 177 22.35 -0.74 -11.73
N ILE A 178 22.94 -0.73 -10.55
CA ILE A 178 23.26 -1.91 -9.74
C ILE A 178 22.35 -1.84 -8.52
N ALA A 179 21.28 -2.63 -8.50
CA ALA A 179 20.36 -2.74 -7.37
C ALA A 179 20.91 -3.76 -6.36
N LEU A 180 21.33 -3.29 -5.21
CA LEU A 180 21.78 -4.07 -4.06
C LEU A 180 20.60 -4.25 -3.12
N GLN A 181 20.02 -5.45 -3.07
CA GLN A 181 18.88 -5.76 -2.24
C GLN A 181 19.30 -6.47 -0.96
N TYR A 182 18.83 -5.99 0.17
CA TYR A 182 19.03 -6.53 1.51
C TYR A 182 17.70 -7.00 2.04
N TRP A 183 17.49 -8.31 2.13
CA TRP A 183 16.30 -8.93 2.64
C TRP A 183 16.53 -9.42 4.06
N PHE A 184 15.59 -9.10 4.95
CA PHE A 184 15.64 -9.44 6.36
C PHE A 184 14.52 -10.40 6.70
N PHE A 185 14.87 -11.51 7.34
CA PHE A 185 13.92 -12.51 7.81
C PHE A 185 13.77 -12.43 9.33
N TYR A 186 12.54 -12.30 9.81
CA TYR A 186 12.19 -12.28 11.22
C TYR A 186 11.31 -13.48 11.57
N ALA A 187 11.46 -14.02 12.79
CA ALA A 187 10.68 -15.18 13.22
C ALA A 187 9.20 -14.89 13.45
N PHE A 188 8.89 -13.65 13.77
CA PHE A 188 7.53 -13.25 14.12
C PHE A 188 7.34 -11.73 13.90
N ASN A 189 6.13 -11.35 13.47
CA ASN A 189 5.65 -9.97 13.38
C ASN A 189 4.61 -9.78 14.48
N ASP A 190 4.90 -8.92 15.46
CA ASP A 190 4.04 -8.71 16.64
C ASP A 190 3.56 -7.26 16.77
N TRP A 191 3.33 -6.60 15.67
CA TRP A 191 2.88 -5.20 15.59
C TRP A 191 2.52 -4.57 16.93
N ARG A 192 3.36 -3.71 17.47
CA ARG A 192 3.20 -3.07 18.78
C ARG A 192 2.04 -2.06 18.86
N SER A 193 1.22 -2.02 17.86
CA SER A 193 -0.02 -1.26 17.84
C SER A 193 -1.12 -2.10 18.44
N SER A 194 -1.81 -1.69 19.46
CA SER A 194 -2.90 -2.30 20.24
C SER A 194 -4.01 -3.03 19.46
N PHE A 195 -3.71 -3.74 18.38
CA PHE A 195 -4.66 -4.48 17.53
C PHE A 195 -5.11 -5.83 18.13
N HIS A 196 -4.79 -6.10 19.39
CA HIS A 196 -5.09 -7.37 20.03
C HIS A 196 -4.50 -8.60 19.29
N GLY A 197 -3.38 -8.43 18.58
CA GLY A 197 -2.74 -9.48 17.82
C GLY A 197 -3.41 -9.83 16.49
N VAL A 198 -4.26 -8.95 15.95
CA VAL A 198 -4.99 -9.21 14.69
C VAL A 198 -4.06 -9.38 13.49
N ASN A 199 -3.00 -8.60 13.45
CA ASN A 199 -1.99 -8.65 12.39
C ASN A 199 -0.71 -9.38 12.82
N ASP A 200 -0.72 -10.01 14.00
CA ASP A 200 0.41 -10.82 14.44
C ASP A 200 0.48 -12.10 13.61
N HIS A 201 1.64 -12.40 13.07
CA HIS A 201 1.88 -13.63 12.32
C HIS A 201 3.31 -14.12 12.51
N GLU A 202 3.50 -15.43 12.38
CA GLU A 202 4.82 -16.03 12.33
C GLU A 202 5.49 -15.71 11.00
N ALA A 203 6.78 -15.56 11.03
CA ALA A 203 7.66 -15.13 9.95
C ALA A 203 7.34 -13.75 9.40
N ASP A 204 8.37 -13.02 9.02
CA ASP A 204 8.24 -11.74 8.32
C ASP A 204 9.43 -11.54 7.38
N TRP A 205 9.19 -10.88 6.25
CA TRP A 205 10.21 -10.57 5.26
C TRP A 205 10.16 -9.10 4.88
N GLU A 206 11.21 -8.38 5.24
CA GLU A 206 11.38 -6.97 4.94
C GLU A 206 12.57 -6.73 4.01
N MET A 207 12.60 -5.60 3.32
CA MET A 207 13.61 -5.33 2.31
C MET A 207 14.02 -3.86 2.26
N VAL A 208 15.32 -3.67 2.07
CA VAL A 208 15.94 -2.39 1.70
C VAL A 208 16.70 -2.60 0.39
N THR A 209 16.61 -1.64 -0.54
CA THR A 209 17.37 -1.67 -1.78
C THR A 209 18.22 -0.41 -1.91
N LEU A 210 19.51 -0.55 -2.19
CA LEU A 210 20.36 0.54 -2.63
C LEU A 210 20.57 0.43 -4.14
N TYR A 211 20.50 1.55 -4.81
CA TYR A 211 20.77 1.65 -6.24
C TYR A 211 22.08 2.40 -6.42
N ALA A 212 23.08 1.71 -6.92
CA ALA A 212 24.37 2.26 -7.27
C ALA A 212 24.51 2.33 -8.79
N ALA A 213 25.44 3.12 -9.26
CA ALA A 213 25.83 3.18 -10.67
C ALA A 213 27.34 3.44 -10.76
N GLU A 214 27.92 3.09 -11.89
CA GLU A 214 29.29 3.47 -12.20
C GLU A 214 29.36 4.95 -12.54
N ASP A 215 30.33 5.66 -12.00
CA ASP A 215 30.65 7.02 -12.38
C ASP A 215 31.52 7.06 -13.67
N GLU A 216 31.92 8.25 -14.11
CA GLU A 216 32.75 8.43 -15.30
C GLU A 216 34.14 7.78 -15.20
N GLN A 217 34.59 7.48 -13.99
CA GLN A 217 35.85 6.82 -13.69
C GLN A 217 35.69 5.28 -13.60
N GLY A 218 34.45 4.78 -13.68
CA GLY A 218 34.13 3.36 -13.51
C GLY A 218 34.01 2.91 -12.04
N GLU A 219 34.03 3.86 -11.10
CA GLU A 219 33.84 3.58 -9.69
C GLU A 219 32.33 3.49 -9.35
N VAL A 220 31.96 2.45 -8.59
CA VAL A 220 30.57 2.24 -8.18
C VAL A 220 30.21 3.20 -7.04
N GLN A 221 29.25 4.08 -7.31
CA GLN A 221 28.74 5.07 -6.37
C GLN A 221 27.25 4.85 -6.07
N PRO A 222 26.82 4.98 -4.80
CA PRO A 222 25.41 4.87 -4.45
C PRO A 222 24.66 6.13 -4.92
N CYS A 223 23.50 5.91 -5.54
CA CYS A 223 22.67 6.98 -6.12
C CYS A 223 21.36 7.16 -5.35
N TRP A 224 20.73 6.07 -4.94
CA TRP A 224 19.43 6.05 -4.28
C TRP A 224 19.35 4.95 -3.25
N ALA A 225 18.49 5.16 -2.25
CA ALA A 225 18.05 4.12 -1.31
C ALA A 225 16.52 4.03 -1.34
N ALA A 226 15.95 2.82 -1.36
CA ALA A 226 14.52 2.60 -1.27
C ALA A 226 14.22 1.63 -0.12
N TYR A 227 13.27 2.03 0.75
CA TYR A 227 12.90 1.27 1.94
C TYR A 227 11.47 0.78 1.82
N ALA A 228 11.25 -0.52 1.96
CA ALA A 228 9.90 -1.09 1.98
C ALA A 228 9.14 -0.58 3.21
N SER A 229 7.95 -0.04 2.98
CA SER A 229 7.07 0.47 4.03
C SER A 229 5.61 0.37 3.63
N HIS A 230 4.72 0.21 4.62
CA HIS A 230 3.31 -0.22 4.44
C HIS A 230 2.48 0.55 3.41
N ASN A 231 2.51 1.88 3.44
CA ASN A 231 1.57 2.73 2.69
C ASN A 231 2.21 3.45 1.51
N TYR A 232 3.44 3.09 1.16
CA TYR A 232 4.22 3.80 0.17
C TYR A 232 4.53 2.93 -1.03
N ALA A 233 4.64 3.54 -2.19
CA ALA A 233 4.92 2.85 -3.45
C ALA A 233 5.65 3.79 -4.42
N GLY A 234 6.44 3.23 -5.32
CA GLY A 234 7.10 3.98 -6.39
C GLY A 234 8.02 5.08 -5.86
N ASP A 235 7.83 6.30 -6.34
CA ASP A 235 8.68 7.45 -6.04
C ASP A 235 8.81 7.75 -4.54
N ASP A 236 7.76 7.51 -3.76
CA ASP A 236 7.75 7.79 -2.32
C ASP A 236 8.60 6.81 -1.50
N LEU A 237 8.93 5.63 -2.06
CA LEU A 237 9.78 4.62 -1.40
C LEU A 237 11.25 4.99 -1.35
N ARG A 238 11.72 5.88 -2.26
CA ARG A 238 13.14 6.16 -2.42
C ARG A 238 13.55 7.52 -1.92
N ARG A 239 14.84 7.64 -1.59
CA ARG A 239 15.54 8.91 -1.33
C ARG A 239 16.82 8.92 -2.16
N ARG A 240 17.15 10.11 -2.73
CA ARG A 240 18.42 10.29 -3.37
C ARG A 240 19.55 10.23 -2.34
N TRP A 241 20.73 9.76 -2.74
CA TRP A 241 21.83 9.53 -1.80
C TRP A 241 22.29 10.76 -1.03
N ASP A 242 22.07 11.94 -1.59
CA ASP A 242 22.36 13.26 -0.98
C ASP A 242 21.16 13.85 -0.21
N ASP A 243 20.02 13.14 -0.10
CA ASP A 243 18.90 13.62 0.72
C ASP A 243 19.28 13.65 2.21
N PRO A 244 19.11 14.79 2.88
CA PRO A 244 19.37 14.89 4.33
C PRO A 244 18.53 13.94 5.19
N ALA A 245 17.41 13.40 4.69
CA ALA A 245 16.62 12.39 5.39
C ALA A 245 17.26 11.01 5.36
N LEU A 246 18.19 10.76 4.43
CA LEU A 246 18.96 9.53 4.38
C LEU A 246 20.20 9.65 5.29
N GLU A 247 20.01 9.40 6.58
CA GLU A 247 21.10 9.37 7.53
C GLU A 247 22.04 8.19 7.27
N ARG A 248 23.35 8.37 7.51
CA ARG A 248 24.38 7.37 7.22
C ARG A 248 25.48 7.36 8.26
N VAL A 249 26.13 6.22 8.42
CA VAL A 249 27.41 6.05 9.13
C VAL A 249 28.44 5.62 8.09
N GLY A 250 29.28 6.55 7.63
CA GLY A 250 30.12 6.31 6.47
C GLY A 250 29.28 6.08 5.20
N GLU A 251 29.48 4.94 4.54
CA GLU A 251 28.69 4.53 3.36
C GLU A 251 27.47 3.65 3.72
N HIS A 252 27.20 3.44 5.00
CA HIS A 252 26.14 2.57 5.49
C HIS A 252 24.89 3.37 5.85
N PRO A 253 23.75 3.20 5.14
CA PRO A 253 22.53 3.92 5.44
C PRO A 253 21.89 3.43 6.73
N LEU A 254 21.36 4.37 7.52
CA LEU A 254 20.58 4.06 8.71
C LEU A 254 19.13 3.76 8.32
N VAL A 255 18.61 2.67 8.82
CA VAL A 255 17.22 2.23 8.62
C VAL A 255 16.56 2.16 10.00
N TYR A 256 15.56 3.00 10.21
CA TYR A 256 14.76 2.97 11.44
C TYR A 256 13.64 1.96 11.28
N VAL A 257 13.67 0.92 12.12
CA VAL A 257 12.80 -0.26 11.98
C VAL A 257 11.54 -0.07 12.81
N GLY A 258 10.38 -0.32 12.22
CA GLY A 258 9.09 -0.30 12.89
C GLY A 258 9.01 -1.37 13.98
N ALA A 259 8.52 -1.00 15.18
CA ALA A 259 8.45 -1.92 16.31
C ALA A 259 7.47 -3.07 16.05
N GLY A 260 7.99 -4.26 15.90
CA GLY A 260 7.27 -5.49 15.63
C GLY A 260 6.64 -5.58 14.23
N SER A 261 6.49 -4.47 13.50
CA SER A 261 6.08 -4.43 12.08
C SER A 261 7.25 -4.62 11.13
N HIS A 262 8.45 -4.31 11.60
CA HIS A 262 9.73 -4.33 10.90
C HIS A 262 9.82 -3.46 9.64
N ALA A 263 8.79 -2.67 9.33
CA ALA A 263 8.81 -1.74 8.21
C ALA A 263 9.96 -0.75 8.32
N ALA A 264 10.52 -0.34 7.19
CA ALA A 264 11.73 0.47 7.12
C ALA A 264 11.41 1.96 6.92
N TYR A 265 12.06 2.84 7.70
CA TYR A 265 11.88 4.29 7.68
C TYR A 265 13.20 5.03 7.59
N PHE A 266 13.21 6.20 6.93
CA PHE A 266 14.38 7.06 6.77
C PHE A 266 14.66 7.93 7.98
N ILE A 267 13.64 8.35 8.70
CA ILE A 267 13.72 9.29 9.81
C ILE A 267 13.18 8.63 11.08
N PRO A 268 13.84 8.78 12.24
CA PRO A 268 13.29 8.21 13.48
C PRO A 268 12.01 8.92 13.90
N GLY A 269 11.02 8.16 14.38
CA GLY A 269 9.79 8.75 14.85
C GLY A 269 8.62 7.80 15.00
N GLU A 270 7.43 8.39 15.07
CA GLU A 270 6.16 7.68 15.17
C GLU A 270 5.33 8.01 13.94
N TYR A 271 4.89 7.00 13.21
CA TYR A 271 4.23 7.13 11.92
C TYR A 271 2.78 6.67 12.00
N LEU A 272 1.85 7.56 11.64
CA LEU A 272 0.46 7.19 11.49
C LEU A 272 0.27 6.52 10.13
N THR A 273 0.01 5.24 10.15
CA THR A 273 -0.26 4.44 8.96
C THR A 273 -1.68 3.87 9.00
N THR A 274 -2.12 3.23 7.94
CA THR A 274 -3.49 2.70 7.85
C THR A 274 -3.50 1.31 7.23
N THR A 275 -4.35 0.43 7.74
CA THR A 275 -4.64 -0.86 7.12
C THR A 275 -6.10 -0.97 6.73
N VAL A 276 -6.42 -1.87 5.80
CA VAL A 276 -7.78 -2.16 5.36
C VAL A 276 -8.15 -3.55 5.85
N LEU A 277 -9.28 -3.65 6.53
CA LEU A 277 -9.75 -4.95 7.03
C LEU A 277 -10.15 -5.88 5.87
N PRO A 278 -9.81 -7.18 5.92
CA PRO A 278 -10.03 -8.11 4.81
C PRO A 278 -11.47 -8.17 4.31
N PHE A 279 -12.46 -8.13 5.20
CA PHE A 279 -13.88 -8.13 4.81
C PHE A 279 -14.31 -6.86 4.03
N ALA A 280 -13.59 -5.76 4.18
CA ALA A 280 -13.88 -4.51 3.48
C ALA A 280 -13.54 -4.58 1.99
N TYR A 281 -12.67 -5.48 1.54
CA TYR A 281 -12.31 -5.60 0.12
C TYR A 281 -13.52 -5.89 -0.79
N GLY A 282 -14.47 -6.70 -0.34
CA GLY A 282 -15.72 -6.96 -1.09
C GLY A 282 -16.55 -5.70 -1.27
N VAL A 283 -16.74 -4.94 -0.20
CA VAL A 283 -17.48 -3.66 -0.22
C VAL A 283 -16.76 -2.62 -1.07
N LEU A 284 -15.43 -2.59 -1.00
CA LEU A 284 -14.59 -1.67 -1.78
C LEU A 284 -14.70 -1.94 -3.28
N ARG A 285 -14.74 -3.19 -3.71
CA ARG A 285 -14.97 -3.54 -5.14
C ARG A 285 -16.31 -3.00 -5.64
N VAL A 286 -17.38 -3.18 -4.85
CA VAL A 286 -18.70 -2.64 -5.19
C VAL A 286 -18.64 -1.11 -5.26
N TRP A 287 -18.01 -0.46 -4.29
CA TRP A 287 -17.82 0.99 -4.28
C TRP A 287 -17.01 1.50 -5.48
N GLN A 288 -15.96 0.81 -5.88
CA GLN A 288 -15.18 1.14 -7.08
C GLN A 288 -16.02 1.09 -8.36
N VAL A 289 -16.87 0.06 -8.49
CA VAL A 289 -17.79 -0.04 -9.62
C VAL A 289 -18.81 1.11 -9.62
N ILE A 290 -19.41 1.42 -8.47
CA ILE A 290 -20.35 2.53 -8.32
C ILE A 290 -19.66 3.86 -8.65
N SER A 291 -18.47 4.10 -8.12
CA SER A 291 -17.69 5.32 -8.39
C SER A 291 -17.34 5.48 -9.86
N ALA A 292 -16.98 4.38 -10.53
CA ALA A 292 -16.68 4.38 -11.97
C ALA A 292 -17.93 4.70 -12.80
N VAL A 293 -19.11 4.19 -12.40
CA VAL A 293 -20.40 4.52 -13.06
C VAL A 293 -20.76 5.98 -12.83
N LEU A 294 -20.64 6.50 -11.61
CA LEU A 294 -20.92 7.90 -11.29
C LEU A 294 -19.98 8.87 -12.04
N MET A 295 -18.70 8.52 -12.21
CA MET A 295 -17.75 9.27 -13.05
C MET A 295 -18.18 9.27 -14.52
N ARG A 296 -18.59 8.12 -15.08
CA ARG A 296 -19.09 8.06 -16.46
C ARG A 296 -20.35 8.88 -16.70
N LEU A 297 -21.18 9.03 -15.67
CA LEU A 297 -22.39 9.86 -15.71
C LEU A 297 -22.14 11.35 -15.42
N GLY A 298 -20.89 11.76 -15.18
CA GLY A 298 -20.54 13.15 -14.86
C GLY A 298 -21.06 13.63 -13.50
N LEU A 299 -21.50 12.71 -12.63
CA LEU A 299 -22.10 13.02 -11.33
C LEU A 299 -21.09 13.09 -10.18
N SER A 300 -19.82 12.77 -10.40
CA SER A 300 -18.75 12.97 -9.44
C SER A 300 -17.75 13.98 -9.99
N GLY A 301 -17.53 15.07 -9.26
CA GLY A 301 -16.51 16.08 -9.58
C GLY A 301 -15.13 15.45 -9.58
N GLY A 302 -14.39 15.65 -10.67
CA GLY A 302 -13.10 15.05 -10.93
C GLY A 302 -12.05 15.36 -9.86
N ALA A 303 -11.82 14.42 -9.01
CA ALA A 303 -10.53 14.21 -8.36
C ALA A 303 -10.05 12.85 -8.83
N ASN A 304 -8.87 12.82 -9.37
CA ASN A 304 -8.15 11.65 -9.90
C ASN A 304 -7.79 10.68 -8.76
N ASN A 305 -8.81 10.05 -8.15
CA ASN A 305 -8.68 9.29 -6.91
C ASN A 305 -9.40 7.94 -6.97
N SER A 306 -9.14 7.17 -8.04
CA SER A 306 -9.55 5.74 -8.12
C SER A 306 -8.90 4.85 -7.03
N GLN A 307 -7.95 5.38 -6.26
CA GLN A 307 -7.30 4.69 -5.14
C GLN A 307 -7.78 5.14 -3.75
N HIS A 308 -8.67 6.13 -3.64
CA HIS A 308 -9.15 6.58 -2.32
C HIS A 308 -10.21 5.62 -1.77
N ILE A 309 -9.73 4.68 -0.97
CA ILE A 309 -10.59 3.86 -0.10
C ILE A 309 -11.27 4.79 0.90
N PRO A 310 -12.62 4.79 1.02
CA PRO A 310 -13.31 5.61 2.00
C PRO A 310 -12.75 5.41 3.41
N GLY A 311 -12.47 6.50 4.12
CA GLY A 311 -11.83 6.48 5.44
C GLY A 311 -12.53 5.61 6.49
N VAL A 312 -13.81 5.29 6.27
CA VAL A 312 -14.62 4.37 7.11
C VAL A 312 -14.04 2.95 7.16
N PHE A 313 -13.36 2.51 6.09
CA PHE A 313 -12.79 1.16 5.98
C PHE A 313 -11.29 1.11 6.30
N ARG A 314 -10.68 2.25 6.58
CA ARG A 314 -9.27 2.35 6.96
C ARG A 314 -9.15 2.38 8.47
N VAL A 315 -8.37 1.48 9.01
CA VAL A 315 -8.06 1.46 10.45
C VAL A 315 -6.68 2.08 10.63
N PRO A 316 -6.58 3.27 11.24
CA PRO A 316 -5.29 3.89 11.51
C PRO A 316 -4.61 3.22 12.70
N TYR A 317 -3.29 3.10 12.63
CA TYR A 317 -2.43 2.69 13.74
C TYR A 317 -1.14 3.49 13.70
N ILE A 318 -0.38 3.46 14.79
CA ILE A 318 0.92 4.11 14.86
C ILE A 318 1.99 3.04 14.73
N ASP A 319 2.90 3.23 13.79
CA ASP A 319 4.12 2.47 13.70
C ASP A 319 5.26 3.25 14.39
N TYR A 320 6.00 2.59 15.24
CA TYR A 320 7.03 3.20 16.07
C TYR A 320 8.40 2.83 15.50
N ALA A 321 9.11 3.80 14.93
CA ALA A 321 10.45 3.64 14.36
C ALA A 321 11.43 4.61 15.03
N ARG A 322 11.62 4.48 16.35
CA ARG A 322 12.38 5.42 17.15
C ARG A 322 13.89 5.24 17.05
N GLY A 323 14.34 4.00 16.81
CA GLY A 323 15.77 3.67 16.76
C GLY A 323 16.52 3.86 18.07
N ASP A 324 15.82 3.78 19.20
CA ASP A 324 16.35 3.98 20.56
C ASP A 324 16.80 2.67 21.25
N GLY A 325 16.80 1.55 20.51
CA GLY A 325 17.19 0.23 20.96
C GLY A 325 18.49 -0.28 20.34
N LEU A 326 18.55 -1.58 20.08
CA LEU A 326 19.71 -2.25 19.48
C LEU A 326 19.96 -1.75 18.06
N ARG A 327 21.22 -1.58 17.71
CA ARG A 327 21.67 -1.34 16.34
C ARG A 327 22.47 -2.52 15.83
N ILE A 328 22.19 -2.94 14.59
CA ILE A 328 22.87 -4.06 13.94
C ILE A 328 23.45 -3.56 12.62
N GLY A 329 24.73 -3.80 12.40
CA GLY A 329 25.41 -3.37 11.18
C GLY A 329 26.87 -3.01 11.39
N PRO A 330 27.54 -2.47 10.38
CA PRO A 330 28.95 -2.08 10.45
C PRO A 330 29.23 -1.04 11.54
N GLY A 331 30.28 -1.29 12.32
CA GLY A 331 30.67 -0.40 13.40
C GLY A 331 29.71 -0.37 14.60
N GLN A 332 28.71 -1.26 14.63
CA GLN A 332 27.78 -1.38 15.73
C GLN A 332 28.16 -2.55 16.69
N GLU A 333 27.46 -2.63 17.81
CA GLU A 333 27.66 -3.73 18.79
C GLU A 333 27.42 -5.11 18.17
N ARG A 334 26.55 -5.19 17.17
CA ARG A 334 26.21 -6.42 16.44
C ARG A 334 26.47 -6.24 14.95
N ALA A 335 27.18 -7.21 14.37
CA ALA A 335 27.52 -7.24 12.95
C ALA A 335 26.60 -8.18 12.16
N TRP A 336 26.55 -7.96 10.85
CA TRP A 336 25.82 -8.80 9.91
C TRP A 336 26.60 -10.04 9.48
N GLU A 337 25.85 -11.10 9.22
CA GLU A 337 26.25 -12.21 8.38
C GLU A 337 25.52 -12.12 7.03
N LEU A 338 26.25 -12.07 5.94
CA LEU A 338 25.70 -12.03 4.58
C LEU A 338 25.38 -13.46 4.12
N CYS A 339 24.12 -13.68 3.75
CA CYS A 339 23.62 -14.91 3.12
C CYS A 339 23.22 -14.61 1.67
N PRO A 340 23.81 -15.22 0.64
CA PRO A 340 23.45 -14.97 -0.75
C PRO A 340 22.05 -15.50 -1.10
N LEU A 341 21.25 -14.71 -1.86
CA LEU A 341 20.00 -15.16 -2.51
C LEU A 341 20.19 -15.59 -3.96
N GLN A 342 21.40 -15.51 -4.48
CA GLN A 342 21.82 -15.97 -5.80
C GLN A 342 22.93 -16.99 -5.64
N ALA A 343 23.20 -17.78 -6.68
CA ALA A 343 24.38 -18.61 -6.69
C ALA A 343 25.64 -17.74 -6.52
N SER A 344 26.64 -18.28 -5.83
CA SER A 344 27.98 -17.72 -5.74
C SER A 344 29.00 -18.84 -5.99
N GLU A 345 30.29 -18.52 -6.04
CA GLU A 345 31.32 -19.54 -6.18
C GLU A 345 31.30 -20.56 -5.03
N GLU A 346 30.89 -20.13 -3.83
CA GLU A 346 30.90 -20.94 -2.63
C GLU A 346 29.56 -21.62 -2.32
N GLN A 347 28.42 -21.04 -2.82
CA GLN A 347 27.09 -21.47 -2.41
C GLN A 347 26.10 -21.47 -3.59
N PRO A 348 25.27 -22.52 -3.74
CA PRO A 348 24.16 -22.52 -4.68
C PRO A 348 23.05 -21.57 -4.22
N VAL A 349 22.10 -21.29 -5.13
CA VAL A 349 20.86 -20.59 -4.76
C VAL A 349 20.15 -21.36 -3.66
N PRO A 350 19.70 -20.72 -2.58
CA PRO A 350 18.92 -21.39 -1.54
C PRO A 350 17.69 -22.08 -2.12
N ALA A 351 17.59 -23.38 -2.00
CA ALA A 351 16.55 -24.19 -2.64
C ALA A 351 15.14 -23.80 -2.23
N TRP A 352 14.96 -23.25 -1.03
CA TRP A 352 13.66 -22.80 -0.54
C TRP A 352 13.07 -21.59 -1.30
N ILE A 353 13.89 -20.81 -2.04
CA ILE A 353 13.40 -19.64 -2.79
C ILE A 353 12.36 -20.04 -3.83
N ASP A 354 12.64 -21.08 -4.58
CA ASP A 354 11.75 -21.59 -5.65
C ASP A 354 11.00 -22.86 -5.26
N GLY A 355 11.57 -23.64 -4.34
CA GLY A 355 11.06 -24.93 -3.94
C GLY A 355 9.93 -24.90 -2.93
N TYR A 356 9.80 -23.81 -2.16
CA TYR A 356 8.73 -23.69 -1.17
C TYR A 356 7.84 -22.47 -1.43
N ARG A 357 6.56 -22.73 -1.70
CA ARG A 357 5.53 -21.70 -1.96
C ARG A 357 4.39 -21.71 -0.93
N GLY A 358 4.58 -22.46 0.17
CA GLY A 358 3.66 -22.44 1.30
C GLY A 358 3.85 -21.21 2.19
N LEU A 359 3.03 -21.10 3.23
CA LEU A 359 3.17 -20.06 4.23
C LEU A 359 4.38 -20.34 5.13
N TRP A 360 5.17 -19.32 5.39
CA TRP A 360 6.35 -19.43 6.26
C TRP A 360 6.01 -19.47 7.75
N GLY A 361 4.75 -19.35 8.11
CA GLY A 361 4.23 -19.45 9.47
C GLY A 361 2.83 -19.99 9.48
N ARG A 362 2.22 -20.04 10.66
CA ARG A 362 0.93 -20.65 10.93
C ARG A 362 -0.17 -20.07 10.05
N TYR A 363 -0.97 -20.98 9.45
CA TYR A 363 -2.22 -20.61 8.77
C TYR A 363 -3.29 -20.29 9.82
N ILE A 364 -3.78 -19.06 9.80
CA ILE A 364 -4.83 -18.57 10.72
C ILE A 364 -6.22 -18.79 10.11
N GLY A 365 -6.37 -18.55 8.81
CA GLY A 365 -7.59 -18.81 8.05
C GLY A 365 -8.84 -18.10 8.59
N ASP A 366 -8.67 -16.95 9.21
CA ASP A 366 -9.78 -16.16 9.74
C ASP A 366 -10.20 -15.10 8.69
N PRO A 367 -11.42 -15.18 8.12
CA PRO A 367 -11.86 -14.25 7.10
C PRO A 367 -12.10 -12.83 7.62
N LEU A 368 -12.18 -12.65 8.93
CA LEU A 368 -12.51 -11.37 9.56
C LEU A 368 -11.32 -10.78 10.31
N ALA A 369 -10.39 -11.60 10.74
CA ALA A 369 -9.31 -11.20 11.61
C ALA A 369 -8.11 -12.11 11.49
N GLY A 370 -6.96 -11.50 11.40
CA GLY A 370 -5.70 -12.19 11.33
C GLY A 370 -5.08 -12.11 9.94
N GLU A 371 -3.81 -11.89 9.94
CA GLU A 371 -2.98 -11.94 8.76
C GLU A 371 -2.27 -13.29 8.71
N ASP A 372 -2.36 -13.98 7.57
CA ASP A 372 -1.57 -15.18 7.38
C ASP A 372 -0.10 -14.82 7.14
N ALA A 373 0.78 -15.71 7.51
CA ALA A 373 2.21 -15.59 7.29
C ALA A 373 2.56 -15.35 5.81
N PRO A 374 3.73 -14.73 5.51
CA PRO A 374 4.20 -14.54 4.13
C PRO A 374 4.57 -15.87 3.46
N THR A 375 4.66 -15.85 2.14
CA THR A 375 5.09 -16.98 1.29
C THR A 375 6.55 -16.88 0.86
N GLY A 376 7.37 -16.19 1.62
CA GLY A 376 8.78 -15.95 1.34
C GLY A 376 9.06 -14.60 0.69
N PRO A 377 10.33 -14.32 0.32
CA PRO A 377 10.72 -13.04 -0.26
C PRO A 377 10.31 -12.91 -1.73
N LYS A 378 10.30 -14.02 -2.49
CA LYS A 378 10.04 -14.03 -3.93
C LYS A 378 8.56 -13.99 -4.30
N PHE A 379 7.71 -14.73 -3.59
CA PHE A 379 6.31 -14.92 -3.96
C PHE A 379 5.35 -14.16 -3.04
N GLN A 380 4.21 -13.76 -3.60
CA GLN A 380 3.04 -13.30 -2.88
C GLN A 380 2.14 -14.49 -2.52
N ARG A 381 1.16 -14.28 -1.61
CA ARG A 381 0.21 -15.34 -1.19
C ARG A 381 -0.66 -15.87 -2.33
N ASP A 382 -0.86 -15.09 -3.38
CA ASP A 382 -1.56 -15.51 -4.62
C ASP A 382 -0.67 -16.27 -5.61
N GLY A 383 0.60 -16.50 -5.26
CA GLY A 383 1.60 -17.20 -6.06
C GLY A 383 2.30 -16.34 -7.11
N GLN A 384 1.96 -15.05 -7.22
CA GLN A 384 2.67 -14.14 -8.11
C GLN A 384 4.05 -13.78 -7.55
N VAL A 385 5.00 -13.48 -8.45
CA VAL A 385 6.30 -12.97 -8.04
C VAL A 385 6.15 -11.52 -7.56
N ARG A 386 6.81 -11.17 -6.47
CA ARG A 386 6.80 -9.80 -5.95
C ARG A 386 7.49 -8.84 -6.91
N ARG A 387 6.93 -7.65 -7.12
CA ARG A 387 7.52 -6.64 -8.02
C ARG A 387 8.98 -6.32 -7.70
N PRO A 388 9.40 -6.07 -6.45
CA PRO A 388 10.81 -5.81 -6.16
C PRO A 388 11.74 -6.95 -6.53
N TRP A 389 11.22 -8.16 -6.72
CA TRP A 389 12.01 -9.31 -7.14
C TRP A 389 12.29 -9.34 -8.65
N TYR A 390 11.28 -9.06 -9.49
CA TYR A 390 11.43 -9.13 -10.96
C TYR A 390 11.65 -7.76 -11.62
N ASP A 391 11.29 -6.66 -10.98
CA ASP A 391 11.37 -5.29 -11.48
C ASP A 391 11.76 -4.35 -10.32
N PRO A 392 13.01 -4.42 -9.82
CA PRO A 392 13.45 -3.59 -8.70
C PRO A 392 13.43 -2.09 -9.02
N LEU A 393 13.72 -1.69 -10.27
CA LEU A 393 13.69 -0.28 -10.67
C LEU A 393 12.24 0.24 -10.72
N GLY A 394 11.33 -0.49 -11.37
CA GLY A 394 9.94 -0.08 -11.43
C GLY A 394 9.23 -0.12 -10.08
N TRP A 395 9.66 -1.00 -9.15
CA TRP A 395 9.14 -1.02 -7.79
C TRP A 395 9.38 0.32 -7.07
N SER A 396 10.55 0.92 -7.24
CA SER A 396 10.92 2.21 -6.63
C SER A 396 10.69 3.42 -7.56
N GLY A 397 10.14 3.22 -8.77
CA GLY A 397 9.92 4.28 -9.77
C GLY A 397 11.20 4.80 -10.40
N LEU A 398 12.30 4.02 -10.38
CA LEU A 398 13.58 4.38 -11.01
C LEU A 398 13.66 4.00 -12.50
N GLU A 399 12.72 3.25 -13.04
CA GLU A 399 12.66 2.88 -14.46
C GLU A 399 12.66 4.11 -15.40
N LYS A 400 12.22 5.25 -14.90
CA LYS A 400 12.13 6.53 -15.63
C LYS A 400 13.27 7.51 -15.31
N VAL A 401 14.19 7.14 -14.41
CA VAL A 401 15.28 7.99 -13.95
C VAL A 401 16.60 7.38 -14.39
N PRO A 402 17.35 8.01 -15.30
CA PRO A 402 18.65 7.48 -15.71
C PRO A 402 19.67 7.60 -14.58
N PRO A 403 20.68 6.71 -14.52
CA PRO A 403 21.82 6.89 -13.64
C PRO A 403 22.52 8.23 -13.86
N PRO A 404 23.18 8.82 -12.84
CA PRO A 404 23.81 10.13 -12.96
C PRO A 404 24.77 10.28 -14.15
N ALA A 405 25.61 9.30 -14.42
CA ALA A 405 26.53 9.32 -15.55
C ALA A 405 25.83 9.30 -16.92
N LEU A 406 24.60 8.80 -17.01
CA LEU A 406 23.79 8.75 -18.24
C LEU A 406 22.76 9.88 -18.31
N ALA A 407 22.62 10.69 -17.26
CA ALA A 407 21.54 11.67 -17.16
C ALA A 407 21.60 12.73 -18.26
N ALA A 408 22.80 13.24 -18.60
CA ALA A 408 22.98 14.22 -19.65
C ALA A 408 22.60 13.67 -21.04
N ALA A 409 23.10 12.49 -21.39
CA ALA A 409 22.78 11.84 -22.66
C ALA A 409 21.29 11.47 -22.78
N ALA A 410 20.69 10.98 -21.72
CA ALA A 410 19.25 10.68 -21.69
C ALA A 410 18.41 11.95 -21.85
N LEU A 411 18.84 13.06 -21.28
CA LEU A 411 18.17 14.34 -21.39
C LEU A 411 18.28 14.94 -22.81
N GLU A 412 19.42 14.81 -23.44
CA GLU A 412 19.62 15.19 -24.86
C GLU A 412 18.71 14.38 -25.79
N GLU A 413 18.61 13.09 -25.57
CA GLU A 413 17.69 12.20 -26.30
C GLU A 413 16.25 12.62 -26.12
N GLN A 414 15.86 12.88 -24.87
CA GLN A 414 14.50 13.36 -24.53
C GLN A 414 14.19 14.70 -25.21
N GLN A 415 15.13 15.64 -25.22
CA GLN A 415 14.98 16.92 -25.89
C GLN A 415 14.80 16.73 -27.40
N ARG A 416 15.57 15.86 -28.01
CA ARG A 416 15.46 15.54 -29.45
C ARG A 416 14.09 14.98 -29.79
N HIS A 417 13.62 14.00 -29.02
CA HIS A 417 12.29 13.41 -29.21
C HIS A 417 11.17 14.47 -29.08
N LEU A 418 11.24 15.32 -28.06
CA LEU A 418 10.27 16.41 -27.87
C LEU A 418 10.32 17.44 -28.99
N GLN A 419 11.50 17.72 -29.59
CA GLN A 419 11.65 18.60 -30.75
C GLN A 419 11.03 18.00 -32.01
N GLU A 420 11.20 16.70 -32.25
CA GLU A 420 10.56 15.98 -33.35
C GLU A 420 9.02 16.01 -33.18
N GLU A 421 8.51 15.71 -31.99
CA GLU A 421 7.10 15.79 -31.69
C GLU A 421 6.55 17.21 -31.88
N GLN A 422 7.26 18.24 -31.44
CA GLN A 422 6.91 19.65 -31.65
C GLN A 422 6.76 20.00 -33.13
N SER A 423 7.67 19.49 -33.94
CA SER A 423 7.66 19.70 -35.40
C SER A 423 6.44 19.01 -36.03
N ASP A 424 6.15 17.79 -35.61
CA ASP A 424 5.00 17.03 -36.10
C ASP A 424 3.66 17.67 -35.67
N LEU A 425 3.53 18.08 -34.41
CA LEU A 425 2.35 18.79 -33.93
C LEU A 425 2.14 20.09 -34.71
N THR A 426 3.20 20.84 -35.00
CA THR A 426 3.12 22.08 -35.76
C THR A 426 2.62 21.81 -37.18
N ARG A 427 3.10 20.76 -37.83
CA ARG A 427 2.65 20.32 -39.17
C ARG A 427 1.16 19.93 -39.15
N GLN A 428 0.75 19.07 -38.21
CA GLN A 428 -0.64 18.63 -38.07
C GLN A 428 -1.61 19.79 -37.80
N ILE A 429 -1.21 20.74 -36.95
CA ILE A 429 -1.98 21.98 -36.73
C ILE A 429 -2.14 22.79 -38.01
N ALA A 430 -1.08 22.95 -38.81
CA ALA A 430 -1.14 23.69 -40.05
C ALA A 430 -2.06 23.01 -41.07
N GLU A 431 -1.93 21.70 -41.26
CA GLU A 431 -2.76 20.91 -42.18
C GLU A 431 -4.23 20.94 -41.79
N LEU A 432 -4.52 20.74 -40.48
CA LEU A 432 -5.89 20.76 -39.98
C LEU A 432 -6.51 22.17 -40.06
N ALA A 433 -5.74 23.22 -39.77
CA ALA A 433 -6.19 24.61 -39.90
C ALA A 433 -6.49 24.99 -41.35
N GLU A 434 -5.71 24.51 -42.34
CA GLU A 434 -5.99 24.69 -43.77
C GLU A 434 -7.29 23.99 -44.16
N ARG A 435 -7.47 22.73 -43.73
CA ARG A 435 -8.71 21.98 -43.98
C ARG A 435 -9.93 22.67 -43.37
N GLN A 436 -9.82 23.21 -42.15
CA GLN A 436 -10.89 23.97 -41.50
C GLN A 436 -11.30 25.21 -42.30
N ARG A 437 -10.31 25.96 -42.80
CA ARG A 437 -10.60 27.14 -43.68
C ARG A 437 -11.36 26.74 -44.93
N GLY A 438 -11.01 25.61 -45.54
CA GLY A 438 -11.74 25.09 -46.71
C GLY A 438 -13.19 24.72 -46.37
N LEU A 439 -13.43 24.03 -45.25
CA LEU A 439 -14.77 23.69 -44.78
C LEU A 439 -15.59 24.92 -44.39
N GLU A 440 -14.99 25.97 -43.82
CA GLU A 440 -15.66 27.23 -43.51
C GLU A 440 -16.17 27.92 -44.78
N MET A 441 -15.33 28.01 -45.83
CA MET A 441 -15.76 28.57 -47.12
C MET A 441 -16.90 27.77 -47.77
N GLU A 442 -16.82 26.43 -47.69
CA GLU A 442 -17.88 25.55 -48.19
C GLU A 442 -19.17 25.74 -47.38
N ALA A 443 -19.11 25.79 -46.06
CA ALA A 443 -20.24 26.04 -45.20
C ALA A 443 -20.94 27.38 -45.47
N GLU A 444 -20.17 28.46 -45.65
CA GLU A 444 -20.70 29.77 -46.06
C GLU A 444 -21.47 29.69 -47.38
N SER A 445 -20.97 28.92 -48.35
CA SER A 445 -21.58 28.79 -49.67
C SER A 445 -22.96 28.16 -49.68
N VAL A 446 -23.24 27.29 -48.67
CA VAL A 446 -24.50 26.51 -48.55
C VAL A 446 -25.48 27.03 -47.50
N GLN A 447 -25.03 27.90 -46.58
CA GLN A 447 -25.74 28.33 -45.39
C GLN A 447 -27.14 28.88 -45.63
N ASN A 448 -27.35 29.65 -46.68
CA ASN A 448 -28.63 30.33 -46.98
C ASN A 448 -29.46 29.61 -48.03
N ARG A 449 -29.19 28.33 -48.35
CA ARG A 449 -29.90 27.57 -49.38
C ARG A 449 -30.81 26.51 -48.77
N PRO A 450 -32.13 26.68 -48.77
CA PRO A 450 -33.07 25.72 -48.16
C PRO A 450 -32.94 24.28 -48.64
N ALA A 451 -32.57 24.09 -49.95
CA ALA A 451 -32.38 22.76 -50.54
C ALA A 451 -31.13 22.06 -50.03
N LEU A 452 -30.18 22.76 -49.39
CA LEU A 452 -28.89 22.23 -48.93
C LEU A 452 -28.77 22.11 -47.40
N ARG A 453 -29.89 22.18 -46.66
CA ARG A 453 -29.89 22.15 -45.20
C ARG A 453 -29.18 20.91 -44.61
N ALA A 454 -29.37 19.74 -45.19
CA ALA A 454 -28.71 18.51 -44.72
C ALA A 454 -27.20 18.62 -44.86
N GLN A 455 -26.70 19.18 -45.97
CA GLN A 455 -25.28 19.39 -46.21
C GLN A 455 -24.70 20.45 -45.26
N ALA A 456 -25.41 21.55 -45.01
CA ALA A 456 -25.04 22.58 -44.05
C ALA A 456 -24.86 21.97 -42.63
N THR A 457 -25.81 21.14 -42.17
CA THR A 457 -25.73 20.48 -40.86
C THR A 457 -24.51 19.54 -40.77
N LEU A 458 -24.20 18.83 -41.85
CA LEU A 458 -23.02 17.94 -41.89
C LEU A 458 -21.71 18.76 -41.77
N LEU A 459 -21.61 19.83 -42.55
CA LEU A 459 -20.45 20.72 -42.52
C LEU A 459 -20.27 21.41 -41.17
N GLU A 460 -21.37 21.87 -40.53
CA GLU A 460 -21.30 22.42 -39.16
C GLU A 460 -20.78 21.41 -38.15
N ARG A 461 -21.17 20.14 -38.28
CA ARG A 461 -20.64 19.05 -37.43
C ARG A 461 -19.16 18.80 -37.66
N GLU A 462 -18.73 18.72 -38.94
CA GLU A 462 -17.32 18.53 -39.30
C GLU A 462 -16.46 19.71 -38.81
N LEU A 463 -16.95 20.94 -38.95
CA LEU A 463 -16.29 22.14 -38.43
C LEU A 463 -16.10 22.09 -36.91
N LYS A 464 -17.17 21.70 -36.19
CA LYS A 464 -17.12 21.57 -34.73
C LYS A 464 -16.12 20.46 -34.28
N GLU A 465 -16.16 19.30 -34.94
CA GLU A 465 -15.24 18.20 -34.64
C GLU A 465 -13.78 18.58 -34.95
N GLY A 466 -13.54 19.24 -36.06
CA GLY A 466 -12.23 19.73 -36.45
C GLY A 466 -11.69 20.87 -35.57
N SER A 467 -12.54 21.80 -35.15
CA SER A 467 -12.17 22.84 -34.17
C SER A 467 -11.73 22.21 -32.84
N ALA A 468 -12.51 21.24 -32.33
CA ALA A 468 -12.14 20.52 -31.11
C ALA A 468 -10.85 19.70 -31.26
N ALA A 469 -10.55 19.17 -32.45
CA ALA A 469 -9.29 18.50 -32.73
C ALA A 469 -8.13 19.48 -32.78
N LEU A 470 -8.32 20.65 -33.40
CA LEU A 470 -7.33 21.71 -33.46
C LEU A 470 -6.94 22.22 -32.06
N ASP A 471 -7.93 22.43 -31.21
CA ASP A 471 -7.69 22.86 -29.82
C ASP A 471 -6.93 21.82 -29.01
N ARG A 472 -7.20 20.53 -29.23
CA ARG A 472 -6.43 19.43 -28.61
C ARG A 472 -4.97 19.45 -29.05
N LEU A 473 -4.70 19.56 -30.37
CA LEU A 473 -3.35 19.61 -30.89
C LEU A 473 -2.58 20.85 -30.40
N ARG A 474 -3.25 21.99 -30.30
CA ARG A 474 -2.65 23.22 -29.74
C ARG A 474 -2.30 23.04 -28.25
N ALA A 475 -3.20 22.41 -27.48
CA ALA A 475 -2.92 22.11 -26.07
C ALA A 475 -1.74 21.14 -25.91
N GLN A 476 -1.66 20.10 -26.76
CA GLN A 476 -0.53 19.17 -26.78
C GLN A 476 0.79 19.88 -27.13
N ARG A 477 0.78 20.76 -28.16
CA ARG A 477 1.96 21.55 -28.53
C ARG A 477 2.41 22.46 -27.38
N ALA A 478 1.50 23.14 -26.71
CA ALA A 478 1.83 23.98 -25.56
C ALA A 478 2.40 23.18 -24.39
N ALA A 479 1.88 21.98 -24.12
CA ALA A 479 2.43 21.08 -23.11
C ALA A 479 3.85 20.60 -23.48
N ASN A 480 4.08 20.28 -24.74
CA ASN A 480 5.38 19.89 -25.26
C ASN A 480 6.41 21.04 -25.16
N GLU A 481 6.01 22.29 -25.48
CA GLU A 481 6.84 23.49 -25.30
C GLU A 481 7.29 23.67 -23.83
N LEU A 482 6.39 23.47 -22.88
CA LEU A 482 6.71 23.50 -21.44
C LEU A 482 7.70 22.39 -21.07
N SER A 483 7.50 21.19 -21.59
CA SER A 483 8.41 20.07 -21.37
C SER A 483 9.81 20.34 -21.91
N LEU A 484 9.92 20.90 -23.12
CA LEU A 484 11.21 21.32 -23.72
C LEU A 484 11.91 22.40 -22.87
N ALA A 485 11.18 23.40 -22.41
CA ALA A 485 11.72 24.43 -21.52
C ALA A 485 12.24 23.85 -20.21
N SER A 486 11.49 22.95 -19.59
CA SER A 486 11.88 22.26 -18.35
C SER A 486 13.11 21.37 -18.57
N CYS A 487 13.19 20.65 -19.69
CA CYS A 487 14.38 19.85 -20.03
C CYS A 487 15.61 20.74 -20.22
N ALA A 488 15.48 21.89 -20.89
CA ALA A 488 16.59 22.82 -21.12
C ALA A 488 17.07 23.43 -19.78
N GLU A 489 16.15 23.81 -18.89
CA GLU A 489 16.49 24.32 -17.58
C GLU A 489 17.24 23.27 -16.75
N TYR A 490 16.73 22.02 -16.74
CA TYR A 490 17.39 20.94 -16.00
C TYR A 490 18.76 20.59 -16.60
N ALA A 491 18.92 20.62 -17.93
CA ALA A 491 20.22 20.44 -18.58
C ALA A 491 21.24 21.49 -18.11
N ALA A 492 20.83 22.76 -18.03
CA ALA A 492 21.67 23.83 -17.54
C ALA A 492 22.05 23.64 -16.04
N GLN A 493 21.13 23.16 -15.22
CA GLN A 493 21.39 22.84 -13.81
C GLN A 493 22.41 21.70 -13.68
N LEU A 494 22.24 20.61 -14.45
CA LEU A 494 23.19 19.49 -14.45
C LEU A 494 24.60 19.94 -14.91
N ALA A 495 24.68 20.73 -15.97
CA ALA A 495 25.95 21.27 -16.46
C ALA A 495 26.66 22.18 -15.44
N ALA A 496 25.88 22.82 -14.54
CA ALA A 496 26.41 23.61 -13.42
C ALA A 496 26.74 22.72 -12.18
N GLY A 497 26.66 21.39 -12.29
CA GLY A 497 26.89 20.46 -11.17
C GLY A 497 25.79 20.47 -10.10
N ASN A 498 24.60 21.00 -10.42
CA ASN A 498 23.46 21.03 -9.51
C ASN A 498 22.38 20.03 -9.95
N PRO A 499 22.27 18.86 -9.29
CA PRO A 499 21.27 17.86 -9.65
C PRO A 499 19.84 18.19 -9.13
N GLY A 500 19.60 19.41 -8.67
CA GLY A 500 18.29 19.88 -8.16
C GLY A 500 17.93 19.35 -6.77
N ASP A 501 16.72 19.66 -6.33
CA ASP A 501 16.22 19.23 -5.02
C ASP A 501 16.14 17.69 -4.95
N PRO A 502 16.81 17.05 -3.97
CA PRO A 502 16.78 15.59 -3.81
C PRO A 502 15.39 15.03 -3.50
N ARG A 503 14.45 15.88 -3.13
CA ARG A 503 13.07 15.52 -2.74
C ARG A 503 12.01 15.87 -3.79
N ALA A 504 12.38 16.45 -4.91
CA ALA A 504 11.43 16.90 -5.94
C ALA A 504 10.51 15.78 -6.48
N HIS A 505 10.94 14.51 -6.40
CA HIS A 505 10.19 13.35 -6.83
C HIS A 505 9.11 12.86 -5.83
N LEU A 506 9.12 13.38 -4.59
CA LEU A 506 8.23 12.90 -3.52
C LEU A 506 6.83 13.49 -3.66
N HIS A 507 5.84 12.62 -3.71
CA HIS A 507 4.42 13.00 -3.63
C HIS A 507 3.91 12.97 -2.18
N HIS A 508 4.36 11.98 -1.40
CA HIS A 508 3.97 11.77 -0.01
C HIS A 508 5.21 11.48 0.84
N PRO A 509 5.88 12.52 1.37
CA PRO A 509 7.07 12.30 2.18
C PRO A 509 6.74 11.53 3.47
N HIS A 510 7.59 10.56 3.79
CA HIS A 510 7.54 9.81 5.06
C HIS A 510 8.00 10.72 6.21
N LEU A 511 7.10 11.50 6.75
CA LEU A 511 7.42 12.36 7.88
C LEU A 511 6.83 11.79 9.18
N PRO A 512 7.59 11.81 10.28
CA PRO A 512 7.06 11.46 11.59
C PRO A 512 5.90 12.37 11.96
N THR A 513 4.93 11.83 12.66
CA THR A 513 3.77 12.60 13.12
C THR A 513 4.21 13.64 14.16
N SER A 514 3.76 14.89 14.00
CA SER A 514 4.21 15.99 14.88
C SER A 514 3.83 15.75 16.35
N PRO A 515 4.66 16.18 17.32
CA PRO A 515 4.38 16.03 18.76
C PRO A 515 3.05 16.67 19.19
N VAL A 516 2.65 17.76 18.55
CA VAL A 516 1.35 18.41 18.80
C VAL A 516 0.20 17.52 18.34
N GLU A 517 0.33 16.91 17.17
CA GLU A 517 -0.65 15.99 16.63
C GLU A 517 -0.77 14.71 17.48
N LEU A 518 0.36 14.19 17.97
CA LEU A 518 0.40 13.07 18.90
C LEU A 518 -0.28 13.41 20.25
N ARG A 519 -0.06 14.63 20.81
CA ARG A 519 -0.75 15.05 22.06
C ARG A 519 -2.25 15.19 21.88
N LEU A 520 -2.70 15.79 20.79
CA LEU A 520 -4.12 15.91 20.47
C LEU A 520 -4.76 14.54 20.23
N SER A 521 -4.00 13.64 19.64
CA SER A 521 -4.36 12.24 19.47
C SER A 521 -4.63 11.56 20.82
N ARG A 522 -3.88 11.84 21.89
CA ARG A 522 -4.11 11.26 23.24
C ARG A 522 -5.48 11.61 23.80
N LEU A 523 -5.91 12.85 23.68
CA LEU A 523 -7.25 13.26 24.15
C LEU A 523 -8.35 12.56 23.35
N ALA A 524 -8.20 12.50 22.03
CA ALA A 524 -9.15 11.77 21.19
C ALA A 524 -9.17 10.27 21.49
N GLN A 525 -8.04 9.66 21.89
CA GLN A 525 -7.97 8.27 22.33
C GLN A 525 -8.68 8.03 23.65
N THR A 526 -8.41 8.87 24.65
CA THR A 526 -9.09 8.77 25.94
C THR A 526 -10.60 8.85 25.74
N TRP A 527 -11.06 9.82 24.94
CA TRP A 527 -12.46 9.92 24.55
C TRP A 527 -12.96 8.65 23.85
N SER A 528 -12.21 8.16 22.87
CA SER A 528 -12.56 6.95 22.14
C SER A 528 -12.65 5.70 23.03
N ALA A 529 -11.79 5.59 24.02
CA ALA A 529 -11.79 4.44 24.94
C ALA A 529 -12.99 4.43 25.87
N ILE A 530 -13.45 5.62 26.34
CA ILE A 530 -14.51 5.70 27.37
C ILE A 530 -15.89 6.02 26.79
N SER A 531 -15.95 6.66 25.60
CA SER A 531 -17.18 7.24 25.07
C SER A 531 -18.29 6.23 24.78
N ILE A 532 -17.97 5.03 24.29
CA ILE A 532 -18.98 3.97 24.07
C ILE A 532 -19.53 3.47 25.39
N GLY A 533 -18.67 3.25 26.39
CA GLY A 533 -19.10 2.86 27.74
C GLY A 533 -20.01 3.92 28.38
N ILE A 534 -19.64 5.20 28.27
CA ILE A 534 -20.47 6.32 28.75
C ILE A 534 -21.81 6.34 28.01
N LEU A 535 -21.82 6.18 26.68
CA LEU A 535 -23.03 6.16 25.87
C LEU A 535 -23.99 5.03 26.33
N LEU A 536 -23.46 3.83 26.53
CA LEU A 536 -24.25 2.68 26.98
C LEU A 536 -24.82 2.90 28.40
N LEU A 537 -24.01 3.39 29.33
CA LEU A 537 -24.46 3.69 30.68
C LEU A 537 -25.53 4.81 30.67
N ALA A 538 -25.30 5.89 29.91
CA ALA A 538 -26.27 6.95 29.77
C ALA A 538 -27.58 6.46 29.13
N PHE A 539 -27.51 5.57 28.14
CA PHE A 539 -28.68 4.93 27.55
C PHE A 539 -29.47 4.10 28.58
N VAL A 540 -28.81 3.28 29.42
CA VAL A 540 -29.46 2.48 30.46
C VAL A 540 -30.16 3.41 31.46
N VAL A 541 -29.47 4.45 31.93
CA VAL A 541 -30.08 5.44 32.86
C VAL A 541 -31.29 6.11 32.20
N LEU A 542 -31.17 6.54 30.97
CA LEU A 542 -32.25 7.20 30.23
C LEU A 542 -33.45 6.28 30.04
N ALA A 543 -33.23 5.02 29.66
CA ALA A 543 -34.28 4.04 29.42
C ALA A 543 -34.99 3.63 30.73
N GLN A 544 -34.27 3.66 31.87
CA GLN A 544 -34.82 3.26 33.16
C GLN A 544 -35.58 4.38 33.90
N PHE A 545 -35.15 5.64 33.70
CA PHE A 545 -35.61 6.76 34.51
C PHE A 545 -36.33 7.87 33.73
N SER A 546 -36.58 7.69 32.43
CA SER A 546 -37.25 8.71 31.60
C SER A 546 -38.34 8.12 30.72
N ASP A 547 -39.56 8.65 30.86
CA ASP A 547 -40.68 8.29 29.99
C ASP A 547 -40.47 8.81 28.53
N ALA A 548 -39.65 9.84 28.36
CA ALA A 548 -39.30 10.41 27.07
C ALA A 548 -37.97 9.85 26.50
N TRP A 549 -37.65 8.58 26.80
CA TRP A 549 -36.38 7.95 26.46
C TRP A 549 -36.02 8.07 24.96
N GLY A 550 -37.00 8.09 24.04
CA GLY A 550 -36.76 8.22 22.59
C GLY A 550 -36.17 9.57 22.20
N ILE A 551 -36.73 10.68 22.74
CA ILE A 551 -36.19 12.03 22.50
C ILE A 551 -34.84 12.18 23.20
N GLY A 552 -34.73 11.67 24.44
CA GLY A 552 -33.47 11.67 25.17
C GLY A 552 -32.36 10.91 24.44
N LEU A 553 -32.69 9.78 23.80
CA LEU A 553 -31.74 9.02 22.97
C LEU A 553 -31.26 9.84 21.77
N LEU A 554 -32.13 10.54 21.08
CA LEU A 554 -31.74 11.42 19.96
C LEU A 554 -30.80 12.55 20.41
N ILE A 555 -31.10 13.17 21.54
CA ILE A 555 -30.23 14.21 22.13
C ILE A 555 -28.88 13.61 22.53
N LEU A 556 -28.89 12.46 23.15
CA LEU A 556 -27.67 11.75 23.59
C LEU A 556 -26.79 11.39 22.38
N LEU A 557 -27.37 10.82 21.32
CA LEU A 557 -26.65 10.47 20.10
C LEU A 557 -26.14 11.71 19.35
N GLY A 558 -26.95 12.77 19.28
CA GLY A 558 -26.56 14.04 18.68
C GLY A 558 -25.41 14.71 19.43
N SER A 559 -25.48 14.77 20.75
CA SER A 559 -24.41 15.29 21.62
C SER A 559 -23.13 14.46 21.50
N TYR A 560 -23.27 13.14 21.49
CA TYR A 560 -22.17 12.23 21.27
C TYR A 560 -21.49 12.47 19.91
N ALA A 561 -22.27 12.53 18.82
CA ALA A 561 -21.75 12.76 17.48
C ALA A 561 -21.05 14.13 17.36
N PHE A 562 -21.60 15.16 18.04
CA PHE A 562 -21.00 16.49 18.06
C PHE A 562 -19.67 16.50 18.83
N LEU A 563 -19.61 15.92 20.03
CA LEU A 563 -18.37 15.79 20.80
C LEU A 563 -17.32 14.98 20.05
N GLU A 564 -17.73 13.89 19.41
CA GLU A 564 -16.86 13.08 18.54
C GLU A 564 -16.27 13.91 17.39
N ALA A 565 -17.11 14.68 16.70
CA ALA A 565 -16.67 15.54 15.61
C ALA A 565 -15.74 16.67 16.09
N LEU A 566 -15.97 17.18 17.30
CA LEU A 566 -15.13 18.21 17.92
C LEU A 566 -13.72 17.67 18.20
N PHE A 567 -13.61 16.52 18.89
CA PHE A 567 -12.33 15.87 19.17
C PHE A 567 -11.56 15.51 17.89
N ARG A 568 -12.29 15.22 16.79
CA ARG A 568 -11.70 14.84 15.49
C ARG A 568 -11.47 16.01 14.55
N ARG A 569 -11.83 17.24 14.92
CA ARG A 569 -11.81 18.41 14.03
C ARG A 569 -12.61 18.21 12.73
N SER A 570 -13.65 17.38 12.79
CA SER A 570 -14.50 17.02 11.64
C SER A 570 -15.92 17.61 11.73
N VAL A 571 -16.10 18.69 12.47
CA VAL A 571 -17.44 19.34 12.64
C VAL A 571 -18.05 19.73 11.30
N ARG A 572 -17.25 20.26 10.36
CA ARG A 572 -17.73 20.58 9.00
C ARG A 572 -18.27 19.35 8.28
N THR A 573 -17.55 18.24 8.36
CA THR A 573 -17.96 16.96 7.75
C THR A 573 -19.24 16.44 8.41
N LEU A 574 -19.37 16.53 9.74
CA LEU A 574 -20.58 16.16 10.45
C LEU A 574 -21.77 16.98 9.96
N VAL A 575 -21.63 18.31 9.93
CA VAL A 575 -22.71 19.22 9.47
C VAL A 575 -23.11 18.87 8.04
N SER A 576 -22.16 18.73 7.12
CA SER A 576 -22.43 18.37 5.72
C SER A 576 -23.14 17.00 5.61
N SER A 577 -22.73 16.02 6.41
CA SER A 577 -23.33 14.68 6.42
C SER A 577 -24.77 14.72 6.96
N VAL A 578 -25.02 15.49 8.02
CA VAL A 578 -26.37 15.67 8.57
C VAL A 578 -27.29 16.36 7.57
N VAL A 579 -26.81 17.45 6.92
CA VAL A 579 -27.58 18.16 5.89
C VAL A 579 -27.90 17.23 4.72
N LEU A 580 -26.92 16.46 4.24
CA LEU A 580 -27.13 15.49 3.17
C LEU A 580 -28.14 14.40 3.57
N ALA A 581 -28.00 13.85 4.79
CA ALA A 581 -28.92 12.82 5.29
C ALA A 581 -30.37 13.37 5.38
N LEU A 582 -30.55 14.59 5.88
CA LEU A 582 -31.85 15.25 5.92
C LEU A 582 -32.42 15.50 4.53
N ALA A 583 -31.57 15.93 3.59
CA ALA A 583 -31.99 16.14 2.20
C ALA A 583 -32.46 14.84 1.53
N LEU A 584 -31.67 13.75 1.71
CA LEU A 584 -32.03 12.42 1.19
C LEU A 584 -33.27 11.86 1.86
N PHE A 585 -33.43 12.04 3.16
CA PHE A 585 -34.63 11.64 3.89
C PHE A 585 -35.86 12.41 3.42
N THR A 586 -35.75 13.73 3.22
CA THR A 586 -36.80 14.56 2.67
C THR A 586 -37.17 14.13 1.26
N LEU A 587 -36.17 13.85 0.41
CA LEU A 587 -36.40 13.34 -0.94
C LEU A 587 -37.14 11.98 -0.90
N LEU A 588 -36.71 11.08 -0.01
CA LEU A 588 -37.40 9.79 0.17
C LEU A 588 -38.87 9.97 0.59
N LEU A 589 -39.15 10.87 1.55
CA LEU A 589 -40.51 11.17 1.95
C LEU A 589 -41.33 11.74 0.81
N LEU A 590 -40.77 12.65 0.00
CA LEU A 590 -41.41 13.18 -1.19
C LEU A 590 -41.71 12.08 -2.23
N VAL A 591 -40.75 11.22 -2.51
CA VAL A 591 -40.94 10.07 -3.42
C VAL A 591 -42.06 9.16 -2.90
N LEU A 592 -42.07 8.83 -1.62
CA LEU A 592 -43.11 7.98 -1.02
C LEU A 592 -44.48 8.67 -1.05
N ALA A 593 -44.55 9.99 -0.77
CA ALA A 593 -45.79 10.77 -0.79
C ALA A 593 -46.35 10.90 -2.21
N PHE A 594 -45.50 11.08 -3.20
CA PHE A 594 -45.90 11.29 -4.61
C PHE A 594 -45.79 10.02 -5.46
N PHE A 595 -45.46 8.87 -4.90
CA PHE A 595 -45.26 7.63 -5.65
C PHE A 595 -46.49 7.25 -6.48
N ARG A 596 -47.68 7.24 -5.88
CA ARG A 596 -48.93 6.92 -6.62
C ARG A 596 -49.24 7.88 -7.78
N PRO A 597 -49.27 9.22 -7.60
CA PRO A 597 -49.49 10.15 -8.70
C PRO A 597 -48.39 10.07 -9.77
N LEU A 598 -47.13 9.86 -9.40
CA LEU A 598 -46.02 9.71 -10.35
C LEU A 598 -46.17 8.48 -11.24
N VAL A 599 -46.52 7.33 -10.66
CA VAL A 599 -46.79 6.09 -11.39
C VAL A 599 -48.00 6.29 -12.32
N LEU A 600 -49.07 6.92 -11.84
CA LEU A 600 -50.25 7.18 -12.68
C LEU A 600 -49.90 8.06 -13.88
N ILE A 601 -49.17 9.15 -13.67
CA ILE A 601 -48.72 10.05 -14.76
C ILE A 601 -47.83 9.29 -15.76
N LEU A 602 -46.90 8.47 -15.28
CA LEU A 602 -46.04 7.67 -16.14
C LEU A 602 -46.82 6.67 -17.01
N VAL A 603 -47.76 5.96 -16.39
CA VAL A 603 -48.61 4.97 -17.11
C VAL A 603 -49.48 5.67 -18.16
N VAL A 604 -50.08 6.83 -17.82
CA VAL A 604 -50.88 7.63 -18.77
C VAL A 604 -49.99 8.15 -19.91
N ALA A 605 -48.79 8.68 -19.59
CA ALA A 605 -47.90 9.20 -20.61
C ALA A 605 -47.42 8.07 -21.57
N VAL A 606 -47.04 6.91 -21.05
CA VAL A 606 -46.67 5.76 -21.87
C VAL A 606 -47.86 5.28 -22.71
N GLY A 607 -49.07 5.21 -22.13
CA GLY A 607 -50.29 4.85 -22.86
C GLY A 607 -50.58 5.80 -24.00
N VAL A 608 -50.46 7.11 -23.79
CA VAL A 608 -50.67 8.13 -24.85
C VAL A 608 -49.60 7.99 -25.94
N LEU A 609 -48.34 7.81 -25.57
CA LEU A 609 -47.26 7.62 -26.55
C LEU A 609 -47.48 6.39 -27.42
N LEU A 610 -47.87 5.25 -26.83
CA LEU A 610 -48.19 4.04 -27.58
C LEU A 610 -49.39 4.23 -28.54
N ILE A 611 -50.43 4.94 -28.08
CA ILE A 611 -51.59 5.26 -28.95
C ILE A 611 -51.15 6.13 -30.13
N VAL A 612 -50.37 7.19 -29.87
CA VAL A 612 -49.88 8.10 -30.92
C VAL A 612 -49.00 7.37 -31.92
N ASP A 613 -48.11 6.50 -31.43
CA ASP A 613 -47.19 5.74 -32.28
C ASP A 613 -47.94 4.73 -33.16
N ASN A 614 -48.88 4.00 -32.59
CA ASN A 614 -49.72 3.06 -33.33
C ASN A 614 -50.63 3.76 -34.35
N LEU A 615 -51.19 4.91 -34.03
CA LEU A 615 -52.00 5.71 -34.97
C LEU A 615 -51.16 6.26 -36.13
N ARG A 616 -49.90 6.67 -35.85
CA ARG A 616 -48.99 7.08 -36.93
C ARG A 616 -48.67 5.93 -37.87
N GLU A 617 -48.50 4.72 -37.36
CA GLU A 617 -48.20 3.53 -38.17
C GLU A 617 -49.40 3.12 -39.03
N ILE A 618 -50.63 3.33 -38.55
CA ILE A 618 -51.87 3.06 -39.32
C ILE A 618 -52.10 4.09 -40.43
N TRP A 619 -51.65 5.33 -40.24
CA TRP A 619 -51.90 6.44 -41.16
C TRP A 619 -50.69 6.82 -42.04
N SER A 620 -49.58 6.11 -41.87
CA SER A 620 -48.44 6.15 -42.78
C SER A 620 -48.56 5.04 -43.85
#